data_b134ebb2f4dabf2f970ba47b9693e603
#
_entry.id   b134ebb2f4dabf2f970ba47b9693e603
#
_cell.length_a   1.000
_cell.length_b   1.000
_cell.length_c   1.000
_cell.angle_alpha   90.00
_cell.angle_beta   90.00
_cell.angle_gamma   90.00
#
_symmetry.space_group_name_H-M   'P 1'
#
loop_
_entity.id
_entity.type
_entity.pdbx_description
1 polymer ?
#
loop_
_entity_poly.entity_id
_entity_poly.type
_entity_poly.pdbx_seq_one_letter_code
_entity_poly.pdbx_strand_id
1 'polypeptide(L)'
;MKTSVTPKIHLDEIDTFMQVLKSRRTILPKRLVAPGPNASQLATLYDAAATAPDHDQILPWRLIVFPETSRHSLGELFAQALLERDADATPEQMEQAREKAMRSPLLILLVVDGARGDLDVDLNERILSAGCA
;
A
#
# COMPACT_ATOMS: atom_id res chain seq x y z
N MET A 1 -22.75 14.49 25.16
CA MET A 1 -22.36 15.53 24.18
C MET A 1 -20.86 15.42 23.97
N LYS A 2 -20.38 14.85 22.85
CA LYS A 2 -18.94 14.92 22.51
C LYS A 2 -18.71 16.29 21.87
N THR A 3 -17.98 17.16 22.54
CA THR A 3 -17.51 18.43 21.95
C THR A 3 -16.53 18.07 20.84
N SER A 4 -16.96 18.25 19.60
CA SER A 4 -16.06 18.17 18.42
C SER A 4 -15.11 19.37 18.49
N VAL A 5 -13.88 19.14 18.92
CA VAL A 5 -12.82 20.14 18.81
C VAL A 5 -12.28 20.06 17.39
N THR A 6 -12.71 20.97 16.53
CA THR A 6 -12.10 21.13 15.21
C THR A 6 -10.68 21.68 15.40
N PRO A 7 -9.63 20.99 15.00
CA PRO A 7 -8.27 21.51 15.12
C PRO A 7 -8.13 22.79 14.28
N LYS A 8 -7.52 23.83 14.86
CA LYS A 8 -7.14 25.03 14.10
C LYS A 8 -5.87 24.72 13.32
N ILE A 9 -5.96 24.70 12.00
CA ILE A 9 -4.80 24.57 11.12
C ILE A 9 -4.20 25.97 10.92
N HIS A 10 -2.91 26.14 11.19
CA HIS A 10 -2.18 27.39 10.99
C HIS A 10 -1.71 27.50 9.53
N LEU A 11 -1.50 28.74 9.02
CA LEU A 11 -1.08 28.98 7.64
C LEU A 11 0.24 28.29 7.31
N ASP A 12 1.19 28.27 8.25
CA ASP A 12 2.49 27.59 8.09
C ASP A 12 2.34 26.06 7.91
N GLU A 13 1.32 25.47 8.55
CA GLU A 13 0.98 24.05 8.39
C GLU A 13 0.40 23.75 7.02
N ILE A 14 -0.41 24.68 6.47
CA ILE A 14 -0.95 24.56 5.11
C ILE A 14 0.18 24.61 4.08
N ASP A 15 1.11 25.53 4.22
CA ASP A 15 2.26 25.65 3.30
C ASP A 15 3.13 24.40 3.35
N THR A 16 3.40 23.88 4.54
CA THR A 16 4.14 22.63 4.73
C THR A 16 3.43 21.45 4.07
N PHE A 17 2.11 21.32 4.29
CA PHE A 17 1.30 20.28 3.65
C PHE A 17 1.30 20.37 2.13
N MET A 18 1.14 21.58 1.60
CA MET A 18 1.20 21.83 0.15
C MET A 18 2.58 21.49 -0.45
N GLN A 19 3.66 21.76 0.27
CA GLN A 19 5.01 21.34 -0.14
C GLN A 19 5.14 19.81 -0.19
N VAL A 20 4.65 19.10 0.81
CA VAL A 20 4.65 17.63 0.86
C VAL A 20 3.89 17.07 -0.35
N LEU A 21 2.66 17.55 -0.60
CA LEU A 21 1.85 17.12 -1.75
C LEU A 21 2.57 17.35 -3.08
N LYS A 22 3.15 18.54 -3.28
CA LYS A 22 3.86 18.91 -4.51
C LYS A 22 5.19 18.15 -4.68
N SER A 23 5.83 17.76 -3.59
CA SER A 23 7.11 17.03 -3.62
C SER A 23 6.93 15.52 -3.86
N ARG A 24 5.72 14.99 -3.66
CA ARG A 24 5.44 13.56 -3.85
C ARG A 24 5.90 13.07 -5.23
N ARG A 25 6.61 11.97 -5.24
CA ARG A 25 7.06 11.29 -6.46
C ARG A 25 6.78 9.80 -6.36
N THR A 26 6.46 9.18 -7.48
CA THR A 26 6.48 7.73 -7.62
C THR A 26 7.89 7.30 -8.00
N ILE A 27 8.48 6.47 -7.16
CA ILE A 27 9.82 5.91 -7.38
C ILE A 27 9.66 4.44 -7.77
N LEU A 28 10.27 4.05 -8.89
CA LEU A 28 10.24 2.66 -9.32
C LEU A 28 10.92 1.76 -8.27
N PRO A 29 10.36 0.59 -7.93
CA PRO A 29 10.91 -0.31 -6.91
C PRO A 29 12.40 -0.62 -7.09
N LYS A 30 12.87 -0.77 -8.33
CA LYS A 30 14.29 -1.01 -8.65
C LYS A 30 15.24 0.14 -8.31
N ARG A 31 14.72 1.31 -7.96
CA ARG A 31 15.51 2.48 -7.52
C ARG A 31 15.50 2.66 -6.01
N LEU A 32 14.72 1.86 -5.30
CA LEU A 32 14.71 1.85 -3.85
C LEU A 32 15.92 1.04 -3.35
N VAL A 33 16.55 1.53 -2.30
CA VAL A 33 17.75 0.91 -1.72
C VAL A 33 17.52 0.63 -0.24
N ALA A 34 18.24 -0.39 0.27
CA ALA A 34 18.27 -0.66 1.70
C ALA A 34 18.98 0.50 2.48
N PRO A 35 18.65 0.70 3.75
CA PRO A 35 17.65 -0.03 4.51
C PRO A 35 16.21 0.38 4.18
N GLY A 36 15.26 -0.54 4.38
CA GLY A 36 13.84 -0.22 4.42
C GLY A 36 13.47 0.56 5.70
N PRO A 37 12.20 0.95 5.85
CA PRO A 37 11.72 1.64 7.04
C PRO A 37 11.91 0.76 8.28
N ASN A 38 12.35 1.38 9.37
CA ASN A 38 12.43 0.72 10.67
C ASN A 38 11.04 0.59 11.32
N ALA A 39 10.96 -0.08 12.48
CA ALA A 39 9.69 -0.35 13.14
C ALA A 39 8.90 0.94 13.49
N SER A 40 9.59 2.00 13.93
CA SER A 40 8.96 3.29 14.24
C SER A 40 8.39 3.96 12.97
N GLN A 41 9.14 3.92 11.88
CA GLN A 41 8.69 4.47 10.60
C GLN A 41 7.52 3.66 10.02
N LEU A 42 7.53 2.34 10.17
CA LEU A 42 6.39 1.49 9.79
C LEU A 42 5.15 1.82 10.62
N ALA A 43 5.29 2.01 11.94
CA ALA A 43 4.19 2.43 12.79
C ALA A 43 3.59 3.76 12.32
N THR A 44 4.43 4.76 12.01
CA THR A 44 3.98 6.04 11.46
C THR A 44 3.22 5.87 10.13
N LEU A 45 3.68 4.97 9.25
CA LEU A 45 2.98 4.66 7.99
C LEU A 45 1.59 4.03 8.25
N TYR A 46 1.50 3.12 9.22
CA TYR A 46 0.22 2.51 9.57
C TYR A 46 -0.74 3.51 10.22
N ASP A 47 -0.24 4.37 11.10
CA ASP A 47 -1.04 5.43 11.71
C ASP A 47 -1.57 6.41 10.64
N ALA A 48 -0.74 6.77 9.67
CA ALA A 48 -1.17 7.60 8.54
C ALA A 48 -2.23 6.90 7.69
N ALA A 49 -2.03 5.63 7.33
CA ALA A 49 -3.00 4.84 6.59
C ALA A 49 -4.35 4.72 7.33
N ALA A 50 -4.31 4.59 8.66
CA ALA A 50 -5.51 4.52 9.51
C ALA A 50 -6.36 5.81 9.51
N THR A 51 -5.85 6.92 8.96
CA THR A 51 -6.62 8.17 8.79
C THR A 51 -7.41 8.22 7.48
N ALA A 52 -7.34 7.19 6.64
CA ALA A 52 -8.10 7.11 5.40
C ALA A 52 -9.61 7.25 5.67
N PRO A 53 -10.37 7.93 4.79
CA PRO A 53 -11.83 8.00 4.90
C PRO A 53 -12.42 6.59 4.94
N ASP A 54 -13.29 6.33 5.91
CA ASP A 54 -13.86 5.01 6.15
C ASP A 54 -15.32 5.15 6.59
N HIS A 55 -16.24 4.77 5.71
CA HIS A 55 -17.67 4.79 5.99
C HIS A 55 -17.98 3.81 7.11
N ASP A 56 -18.67 4.29 8.14
CA ASP A 56 -19.05 3.53 9.35
C ASP A 56 -17.88 2.87 10.11
N GLN A 57 -16.65 3.28 9.82
CA GLN A 57 -15.44 2.76 10.46
C GLN A 57 -15.34 1.22 10.37
N ILE A 58 -15.72 0.67 9.22
CA ILE A 58 -15.69 -0.78 8.96
C ILE A 58 -14.28 -1.31 8.73
N LEU A 59 -13.31 -0.44 8.48
CA LEU A 59 -11.92 -0.77 8.14
C LEU A 59 -11.85 -1.86 7.06
N PRO A 60 -12.30 -1.56 5.82
CA PRO A 60 -12.52 -2.59 4.79
C PRO A 60 -11.24 -3.06 4.12
N TRP A 61 -10.08 -2.77 4.69
CA TRP A 61 -8.78 -3.12 4.14
C TRP A 61 -7.79 -3.51 5.24
N ARG A 62 -6.72 -4.14 4.84
CA ARG A 62 -5.59 -4.49 5.70
C ARG A 62 -4.29 -4.46 4.93
N LEU A 63 -3.21 -4.18 5.64
CA LEU A 63 -1.85 -4.21 5.13
C LEU A 63 -1.15 -5.51 5.57
N ILE A 64 -0.53 -6.20 4.63
CA ILE A 64 0.25 -7.42 4.88
C ILE A 64 1.69 -7.16 4.44
N VAL A 65 2.62 -7.14 5.39
CA VAL A 65 4.04 -7.07 5.08
C VAL A 65 4.52 -8.43 4.62
N PHE A 66 5.12 -8.48 3.44
CA PHE A 66 5.81 -9.67 2.96
C PHE A 66 7.20 -9.75 3.59
N PRO A 67 7.46 -10.74 4.45
CA PRO A 67 8.79 -10.96 5.00
C PRO A 67 9.76 -11.35 3.89
N GLU A 68 11.02 -11.00 4.05
CA GLU A 68 12.07 -11.30 3.08
C GLU A 68 12.14 -12.81 2.75
N THR A 69 11.93 -13.64 3.76
CA THR A 69 11.91 -15.11 3.63
C THR A 69 10.82 -15.65 2.69
N SER A 70 9.73 -14.91 2.48
CA SER A 70 8.60 -15.32 1.61
C SER A 70 8.68 -14.71 0.21
N ARG A 71 9.61 -13.81 -0.06
CA ARG A 71 9.70 -13.10 -1.34
C ARG A 71 10.09 -13.99 -2.50
N HIS A 72 10.91 -15.01 -2.24
CA HIS A 72 11.26 -15.99 -3.27
C HIS A 72 10.01 -16.73 -3.78
N SER A 73 9.18 -17.23 -2.87
CA SER A 73 7.91 -17.88 -3.24
C SER A 73 6.96 -16.93 -3.99
N LEU A 74 6.92 -15.65 -3.60
CA LEU A 74 6.14 -14.63 -4.32
C LEU A 74 6.70 -14.40 -5.73
N GLY A 75 8.02 -14.43 -5.91
CA GLY A 75 8.66 -14.33 -7.22
C GLY A 75 8.25 -15.48 -8.14
N GLU A 76 8.20 -16.72 -7.63
CA GLU A 76 7.72 -17.87 -8.40
C GLU A 76 6.26 -17.70 -8.84
N LEU A 77 5.39 -17.18 -7.94
CA LEU A 77 4.00 -16.87 -8.29
C LEU A 77 3.90 -15.81 -9.40
N PHE A 78 4.77 -14.79 -9.38
CA PHE A 78 4.80 -13.80 -10.47
C PHE A 78 5.22 -14.39 -11.80
N ALA A 79 6.19 -15.31 -11.80
CA ALA A 79 6.61 -16.02 -12.99
C ALA A 79 5.49 -16.93 -13.52
N GLN A 80 4.83 -17.67 -12.63
CA GLN A 80 3.70 -18.52 -13.00
C GLN A 80 2.54 -17.70 -13.59
N ALA A 81 2.15 -16.61 -12.95
CA ALA A 81 1.10 -15.70 -13.44
C ALA A 81 1.46 -15.05 -14.79
N LEU A 82 2.75 -14.82 -15.06
CA LEU A 82 3.21 -14.38 -16.36
C LEU A 82 2.97 -15.46 -17.41
N LEU A 83 3.35 -16.71 -17.13
CA LEU A 83 3.20 -17.85 -18.05
C LEU A 83 1.72 -18.17 -18.34
N GLU A 84 0.85 -18.05 -17.33
CA GLU A 84 -0.60 -18.22 -17.50
C GLU A 84 -1.21 -17.17 -18.43
N ARG A 85 -0.66 -15.94 -18.40
CA ARG A 85 -1.12 -14.82 -19.24
C ARG A 85 -0.50 -14.87 -20.64
N ASP A 86 0.73 -15.33 -20.76
CA ASP A 86 1.54 -15.36 -21.97
C ASP A 86 2.32 -16.68 -22.03
N ALA A 87 1.75 -17.64 -22.75
CA ALA A 87 2.32 -18.99 -22.88
C ALA A 87 3.68 -19.00 -23.62
N ASP A 88 3.97 -17.95 -24.39
CA ASP A 88 5.22 -17.77 -25.14
C ASP A 88 6.27 -16.96 -24.36
N ALA A 89 6.03 -16.69 -23.06
CA ALA A 89 6.97 -15.97 -22.22
C ALA A 89 8.34 -16.63 -22.19
N THR A 90 9.37 -15.83 -22.49
CA THR A 90 10.75 -16.35 -22.54
C THR A 90 11.31 -16.61 -21.14
N PRO A 91 12.35 -17.46 -21.01
CA PRO A 91 13.04 -17.67 -19.73
C PRO A 91 13.53 -16.36 -19.09
N GLU A 92 13.99 -15.40 -19.89
CA GLU A 92 14.45 -14.10 -19.43
C GLU A 92 13.30 -13.26 -18.86
N GLN A 93 12.13 -13.31 -19.47
CA GLN A 93 10.92 -12.63 -18.98
C GLN A 93 10.44 -13.27 -17.69
N MET A 94 10.50 -14.58 -17.56
CA MET A 94 10.18 -15.31 -16.33
C MET A 94 11.11 -14.91 -15.18
N GLU A 95 12.42 -14.82 -15.45
CA GLU A 95 13.39 -14.37 -14.43
C GLU A 95 13.14 -12.92 -14.02
N GLN A 96 12.88 -12.02 -14.96
CA GLN A 96 12.49 -10.65 -14.66
C GLN A 96 11.21 -10.56 -13.83
N ALA A 97 10.26 -11.48 -14.02
CA ALA A 97 9.05 -11.54 -13.20
C ALA A 97 9.38 -11.96 -11.75
N ARG A 98 10.26 -12.97 -11.55
CA ARG A 98 10.74 -13.38 -10.21
C ARG A 98 11.41 -12.24 -9.46
N GLU A 99 12.31 -11.54 -10.13
CA GLU A 99 13.05 -10.43 -9.53
C GLU A 99 12.16 -9.30 -9.00
N LYS A 100 10.94 -9.13 -9.52
CA LYS A 100 10.04 -8.05 -9.07
C LYS A 100 9.73 -8.13 -7.58
N ALA A 101 9.66 -9.32 -7.01
CA ALA A 101 9.43 -9.53 -5.59
C ALA A 101 10.61 -9.05 -4.71
N MET A 102 11.81 -8.94 -5.28
CA MET A 102 13.05 -8.60 -4.57
C MET A 102 13.47 -7.13 -4.74
N ARG A 103 12.79 -6.36 -5.61
CA ARG A 103 13.27 -5.03 -6.05
C ARG A 103 13.16 -3.92 -5.01
N SER A 104 12.44 -4.11 -3.93
CA SER A 104 12.27 -3.07 -2.90
C SER A 104 12.66 -3.61 -1.52
N PRO A 105 13.19 -2.76 -0.63
CA PRO A 105 13.54 -3.18 0.74
C PRO A 105 12.32 -3.49 1.60
N LEU A 106 11.15 -2.96 1.25
CA LEU A 106 9.86 -3.26 1.88
C LEU A 106 8.83 -3.58 0.79
N LEU A 107 8.02 -4.62 1.01
CA LEU A 107 6.88 -4.96 0.18
C LEU A 107 5.66 -5.14 1.06
N ILE A 108 4.61 -4.38 0.77
CA ILE A 108 3.33 -4.43 1.48
C ILE A 108 2.23 -4.73 0.47
N LEU A 109 1.37 -5.70 0.80
CA LEU A 109 0.14 -5.97 0.07
C LEU A 109 -1.01 -5.26 0.78
N LEU A 110 -1.73 -4.43 0.05
CA LEU A 110 -3.01 -3.86 0.48
C LEU A 110 -4.13 -4.80 0.02
N VAL A 111 -4.90 -5.31 0.97
CA VAL A 111 -6.03 -6.22 0.71
C VAL A 111 -7.33 -5.49 1.04
N VAL A 112 -8.27 -5.47 0.11
CA VAL A 112 -9.63 -4.98 0.33
C VAL A 112 -10.53 -6.15 0.67
N ASP A 113 -11.30 -6.02 1.76
CA ASP A 113 -12.30 -7.00 2.20
C ASP A 113 -13.70 -6.53 1.80
N GLY A 114 -14.26 -7.16 0.78
CA GLY A 114 -15.57 -6.81 0.24
C GLY A 114 -16.74 -7.20 1.13
N ALA A 115 -16.51 -8.01 2.18
CA ALA A 115 -17.56 -8.55 3.05
C ALA A 115 -17.47 -8.07 4.50
N ARG A 116 -16.47 -7.23 4.84
CA ARG A 116 -16.26 -6.78 6.21
C ARG A 116 -17.26 -5.69 6.62
N GLY A 117 -17.82 -5.81 7.81
CA GLY A 117 -18.73 -4.81 8.38
C GLY A 117 -20.08 -4.76 7.67
N ASP A 118 -20.63 -3.57 7.49
CA ASP A 118 -21.93 -3.36 6.85
C ASP A 118 -21.87 -3.69 5.36
N LEU A 119 -22.74 -4.59 4.91
CA LEU A 119 -22.82 -5.04 3.51
C LEU A 119 -23.48 -4.00 2.59
N ASP A 120 -24.18 -3.01 3.14
CA ASP A 120 -24.76 -1.92 2.37
C ASP A 120 -23.71 -0.92 1.88
N VAL A 121 -22.49 -0.93 2.48
CA VAL A 121 -21.36 -0.15 1.98
C VAL A 121 -20.84 -0.76 0.67
N ASP A 122 -20.93 0.00 -0.41
CA ASP A 122 -20.58 -0.44 -1.77
C ASP A 122 -19.10 -0.84 -1.90
N LEU A 123 -18.81 -1.82 -2.75
CA LEU A 123 -17.45 -2.30 -2.99
C LEU A 123 -16.51 -1.19 -3.50
N ASN A 124 -17.01 -0.28 -4.36
CA ASN A 124 -16.19 0.82 -4.86
C ASN A 124 -15.81 1.80 -3.75
N GLU A 125 -16.71 2.02 -2.80
CA GLU A 125 -16.42 2.85 -1.63
C GLU A 125 -15.33 2.23 -0.75
N ARG A 126 -15.38 0.91 -0.55
CA ARG A 126 -14.32 0.15 0.14
C ARG A 126 -12.97 0.23 -0.58
N ILE A 127 -12.99 0.13 -1.92
CA ILE A 127 -11.79 0.26 -2.75
C ILE A 127 -11.23 1.69 -2.68
N LEU A 128 -12.09 2.72 -2.68
CA LEU A 128 -11.67 4.11 -2.56
C LEU A 128 -11.05 4.39 -1.19
N SER A 129 -11.64 3.87 -0.10
CA SER A 129 -11.07 3.94 1.25
C SER A 129 -9.66 3.33 1.28
N ALA A 130 -9.51 2.11 0.75
CA ALA A 130 -8.21 1.46 0.62
C ALA A 130 -7.22 2.25 -0.26
N GLY A 131 -7.71 2.91 -1.31
CA GLY A 131 -6.88 3.74 -2.19
C GLY A 131 -6.39 5.03 -1.54
N CYS A 132 -7.05 5.48 -0.47
CA CYS A 132 -6.63 6.62 0.35
C CYS A 132 -5.63 6.22 1.45
N ALA A 133 -5.61 4.96 1.84
CA ALA A 133 -4.69 4.41 2.84
C ALA A 133 -3.30 4.16 2.26
#